data_e2e0f6657e69a4bad8b422efdae080fd
#
_entry.id   e2e0f6657e69a4bad8b422efdae080fd
#
_cell.length_a   1.000
_cell.length_b   1.000
_cell.length_c   1.000
_cell.angle_alpha   90.00
_cell.angle_beta   90.00
_cell.angle_gamma   90.00
#
_symmetry.space_group_name_H-M   'P 1'
#
loop_
_entity.id
_entity.type
_entity.pdbx_description
1 polymer ?
#
loop_
_entity_poly.entity_id
_entity_poly.type
_entity_poly.pdbx_seq_one_letter_code
_entity_poly.pdbx_strand_id
1 'polypeptide(L)'
;MPHVKEWVEKYRKLHNDGSYPSARTWFGYAGLHALALGAAQAKSIEPVKLAKALEGLELPPEIKLQPNKVYFRPEDHQLMSSEFPGEINTNGKYPDLFKVSSVVPGDKAALPASETGCKLDYPA
;
A
#
# COMPACT_ATOMS: atom_id res chain seq x y z
N MET A 1 -6.01 7.19 -12.77
CA MET A 1 -6.78 6.33 -11.83
C MET A 1 -7.73 7.24 -11.06
N PRO A 2 -9.05 7.03 -11.09
CA PRO A 2 -10.03 7.97 -10.52
C PRO A 2 -9.86 8.18 -9.02
N HIS A 3 -9.68 7.12 -8.24
CA HIS A 3 -9.53 7.20 -6.78
C HIS A 3 -8.28 7.96 -6.32
N VAL A 4 -7.19 7.92 -7.09
CA VAL A 4 -5.95 8.66 -6.76
C VAL A 4 -6.19 10.16 -6.78
N LYS A 5 -6.87 10.67 -7.83
CA LYS A 5 -7.16 12.11 -7.94
C LYS A 5 -8.03 12.59 -6.77
N GLU A 6 -9.10 11.87 -6.48
CA GLU A 6 -10.00 12.18 -5.37
C GLU A 6 -9.26 12.16 -4.02
N TRP A 7 -8.41 11.14 -3.79
CA TRP A 7 -7.63 11.04 -2.57
C TRP A 7 -6.64 12.20 -2.41
N VAL A 8 -5.94 12.58 -3.49
CA VAL A 8 -5.02 13.72 -3.50
C VAL A 8 -5.77 15.03 -3.20
N GLU A 9 -6.95 15.24 -3.79
CA GLU A 9 -7.76 16.43 -3.54
C GLU A 9 -8.22 16.50 -2.07
N LYS A 10 -8.67 15.39 -1.48
CA LYS A 10 -9.01 15.29 -0.06
C LYS A 10 -7.82 15.60 0.84
N TYR A 11 -6.65 15.00 0.54
CA TYR A 11 -5.43 15.28 1.28
C TYR A 11 -5.09 16.77 1.28
N ARG A 12 -5.03 17.39 0.11
CA ARG A 12 -4.68 18.80 -0.05
C ARG A 12 -5.67 19.73 0.64
N LYS A 13 -6.96 19.36 0.64
CA LYS A 13 -7.98 20.12 1.36
C LYS A 13 -7.80 20.06 2.87
N LEU A 14 -7.39 18.92 3.41
CA LEU A 14 -7.16 18.74 4.85
C LEU A 14 -5.90 19.48 5.33
N HIS A 15 -4.81 19.40 4.56
CA HIS A 15 -3.54 20.04 4.93
C HIS A 15 -3.51 21.54 4.67
N ASN A 16 -4.21 22.00 3.63
CA ASN A 16 -4.36 23.41 3.25
C ASN A 16 -3.05 24.24 3.18
N ASP A 17 -1.93 23.58 2.94
CA ASP A 17 -0.59 24.15 2.82
C ASP A 17 -0.02 24.08 1.39
N GLY A 18 -0.83 23.64 0.43
CA GLY A 18 -0.45 23.44 -0.96
C GLY A 18 0.36 22.16 -1.22
N SER A 19 0.70 21.39 -0.19
CA SER A 19 1.47 20.16 -0.33
C SER A 19 0.73 19.05 -1.08
N TYR A 20 1.51 18.14 -1.66
CA TYR A 20 1.00 16.91 -2.26
C TYR A 20 1.38 15.71 -1.40
N PRO A 21 0.54 14.67 -1.33
CA PRO A 21 0.88 13.46 -0.61
C PRO A 21 2.07 12.74 -1.25
N SER A 22 2.90 12.17 -0.42
CA SER A 22 4.01 11.31 -0.83
C SER A 22 3.60 9.83 -0.80
N ALA A 23 4.48 8.94 -1.27
CA ALA A 23 4.31 7.50 -1.08
C ALA A 23 4.17 7.12 0.40
N ARG A 24 4.90 7.78 1.30
CA ARG A 24 4.79 7.55 2.76
C ARG A 24 3.43 7.92 3.32
N THR A 25 2.81 8.98 2.79
CA THR A 25 1.44 9.35 3.14
C THR A 25 0.46 8.24 2.76
N TRP A 26 0.65 7.64 1.57
CA TRP A 26 -0.15 6.50 1.17
C TRP A 26 0.07 5.29 2.06
N PHE A 27 1.30 4.97 2.46
CA PHE A 27 1.57 3.86 3.39
C PHE A 27 0.83 4.03 4.72
N GLY A 28 0.82 5.24 5.29
CA GLY A 28 0.06 5.52 6.51
C GLY A 28 -1.44 5.35 6.32
N TYR A 29 -1.98 5.88 5.21
CA TYR A 29 -3.39 5.74 4.85
C TYR A 29 -3.78 4.27 4.65
N ALA A 30 -3.05 3.55 3.81
CA ALA A 30 -3.32 2.15 3.51
C ALA A 30 -3.15 1.24 4.73
N GLY A 31 -2.13 1.48 5.55
CA GLY A 31 -1.86 0.72 6.77
C GLY A 31 -2.98 0.85 7.80
N LEU A 32 -3.47 2.07 8.05
CA LEU A 32 -4.58 2.27 8.98
C LEU A 32 -5.87 1.60 8.49
N HIS A 33 -6.17 1.71 7.20
CA HIS A 33 -7.32 1.02 6.60
C HIS A 33 -7.17 -0.50 6.64
N ALA A 34 -5.97 -1.03 6.40
CA ALA A 34 -5.69 -2.46 6.51
C ALA A 34 -5.97 -2.99 7.92
N LEU A 35 -5.53 -2.27 8.96
CA LEU A 35 -5.83 -2.62 10.35
C LEU A 35 -7.34 -2.61 10.62
N ALA A 36 -8.06 -1.61 10.13
CA ALA A 36 -9.52 -1.55 10.30
C ALA A 36 -10.24 -2.71 9.58
N LEU A 37 -9.83 -3.02 8.36
CA LEU A 37 -10.38 -4.16 7.59
C LEU A 37 -10.04 -5.49 8.26
N GLY A 38 -8.79 -5.67 8.71
CA GLY A 38 -8.38 -6.86 9.45
C GLY A 38 -9.15 -7.05 10.75
N ALA A 39 -9.36 -5.97 11.51
CA ALA A 39 -10.16 -6.02 12.75
C ALA A 39 -11.63 -6.38 12.47
N ALA A 40 -12.21 -5.84 11.41
CA ALA A 40 -13.57 -6.18 10.97
C ALA A 40 -13.68 -7.67 10.56
N GLN A 41 -12.69 -8.16 9.82
CA GLN A 41 -12.62 -9.57 9.40
C GLN A 41 -12.42 -10.51 10.60
N ALA A 42 -11.50 -10.18 11.51
CA ALA A 42 -11.24 -10.94 12.73
C ALA A 42 -12.38 -10.83 13.75
N LYS A 43 -13.26 -9.84 13.62
CA LYS A 43 -14.23 -9.41 14.67
C LYS A 43 -13.54 -9.21 16.03
N SER A 44 -12.31 -8.72 16.01
CA SER A 44 -11.45 -8.59 17.19
C SER A 44 -10.34 -7.57 16.92
N ILE A 45 -9.88 -6.90 17.98
CA ILE A 45 -8.67 -6.08 17.99
C ILE A 45 -7.51 -6.77 18.73
N GLU A 46 -7.70 -8.03 19.08
CA GLU A 46 -6.67 -8.83 19.73
C GLU A 46 -5.51 -9.04 18.73
N PRO A 47 -4.23 -8.76 19.14
CA PRO A 47 -3.11 -8.66 18.20
C PRO A 47 -2.89 -9.89 17.31
N VAL A 48 -2.94 -11.09 17.88
CA VAL A 48 -2.70 -12.33 17.12
C VAL A 48 -3.83 -12.59 16.11
N LYS A 49 -5.07 -12.36 16.51
CA LYS A 49 -6.23 -12.50 15.60
C LYS A 49 -6.20 -11.48 14.49
N LEU A 50 -5.79 -10.25 14.81
CA LEU A 50 -5.64 -9.20 13.84
C LEU A 50 -4.51 -9.51 12.84
N ALA A 51 -3.36 -9.96 13.33
CA ALA A 51 -2.23 -10.35 12.48
C ALA A 51 -2.63 -11.47 11.51
N LYS A 52 -3.29 -12.52 12.01
CA LYS A 52 -3.82 -13.61 11.16
C LYS A 52 -4.86 -13.13 10.14
N ALA A 53 -5.68 -12.15 10.49
CA ALA A 53 -6.69 -11.60 9.57
C ALA A 53 -6.07 -10.73 8.46
N LEU A 54 -4.82 -10.26 8.63
CA LEU A 54 -4.09 -9.58 7.57
C LEU A 54 -3.53 -10.55 6.52
N GLU A 55 -3.36 -11.82 6.83
CA GLU A 55 -2.84 -12.82 5.89
C GLU A 55 -3.75 -12.95 4.66
N GLY A 56 -3.23 -12.58 3.51
CA GLY A 56 -3.99 -12.57 2.25
C GLY A 56 -4.98 -11.41 2.10
N LEU A 57 -5.08 -10.50 3.07
CA LEU A 57 -5.99 -9.36 2.99
C LEU A 57 -5.64 -8.51 1.76
N GLU A 58 -6.59 -8.37 0.85
CA GLU A 58 -6.50 -7.51 -0.32
C GLU A 58 -7.14 -6.15 -0.04
N LEU A 59 -6.42 -5.09 -0.40
CA LEU A 59 -6.92 -3.74 -0.26
C LEU A 59 -7.86 -3.38 -1.42
N PRO A 60 -9.05 -2.83 -1.14
CA PRO A 60 -10.00 -2.43 -2.17
C PRO A 60 -9.50 -1.22 -2.98
N PRO A 61 -10.08 -0.97 -4.18
CA PRO A 61 -9.60 0.03 -5.12
C PRO A 61 -9.42 1.44 -4.55
N GLU A 62 -10.31 1.87 -3.67
CA GLU A 62 -10.31 3.19 -3.02
C GLU A 62 -9.21 3.36 -1.97
N ILE A 63 -8.63 2.25 -1.50
CA ILE A 63 -7.54 2.25 -0.52
C ILE A 63 -6.20 1.96 -1.20
N LYS A 64 -6.16 0.95 -2.08
CA LYS A 64 -4.91 0.58 -2.75
C LYS A 64 -4.36 1.67 -3.66
N LEU A 65 -5.21 2.46 -4.31
CA LEU A 65 -4.85 3.58 -5.20
C LEU A 65 -3.83 3.21 -6.30
N GLN A 66 -3.75 1.95 -6.66
CA GLN A 66 -2.79 1.38 -7.59
C GLN A 66 -3.50 0.49 -8.61
N PRO A 67 -2.94 0.29 -9.83
CA PRO A 67 -3.62 -0.47 -10.89
C PRO A 67 -3.73 -1.97 -10.58
N ASN A 68 -2.66 -2.57 -10.02
CA ASN A 68 -2.61 -3.99 -9.75
C ASN A 68 -3.19 -4.34 -8.36
N LYS A 69 -3.27 -5.61 -8.07
CA LYS A 69 -3.63 -6.13 -6.76
C LYS A 69 -2.63 -5.63 -5.70
N VAL A 70 -3.14 -5.20 -4.54
CA VAL A 70 -2.35 -4.85 -3.36
C VAL A 70 -2.87 -5.70 -2.21
N TYR A 71 -2.01 -6.49 -1.60
CA TYR A 71 -2.40 -7.44 -0.56
C TYR A 71 -1.23 -7.77 0.37
N PHE A 72 -1.53 -8.26 1.55
CA PHE A 72 -0.53 -8.80 2.46
C PHE A 72 -0.26 -10.27 2.12
N ARG A 73 0.98 -10.60 1.80
CA ARG A 73 1.39 -11.97 1.50
C ARG A 73 1.33 -12.81 2.78
N PRO A 74 0.62 -13.99 2.76
CA PRO A 74 0.41 -14.76 3.99
C PRO A 74 1.69 -15.29 4.64
N GLU A 75 2.71 -15.59 3.84
CA GLU A 75 3.91 -16.28 4.30
C GLU A 75 4.84 -15.41 5.14
N ASP A 76 4.77 -14.07 5.00
CA ASP A 76 5.71 -13.15 5.66
C ASP A 76 5.11 -11.77 5.96
N HIS A 77 3.82 -11.58 5.74
CA HIS A 77 3.10 -10.31 5.89
C HIS A 77 3.65 -9.15 5.03
N GLN A 78 4.46 -9.44 4.02
CA GLN A 78 4.92 -8.43 3.08
C GLN A 78 3.74 -7.81 2.34
N LEU A 79 3.63 -6.49 2.35
CA LEU A 79 2.66 -5.79 1.52
C LEU A 79 3.12 -5.84 0.06
N MET A 80 2.38 -6.58 -0.75
CA MET A 80 2.62 -6.73 -2.18
C MET A 80 1.96 -5.58 -2.91
N SER A 81 2.74 -4.54 -3.19
CA SER A 81 2.31 -3.33 -3.90
C SER A 81 3.07 -3.15 -5.21
N SER A 82 2.49 -2.42 -6.16
CA SER A 82 3.16 -2.14 -7.44
C SER A 82 4.37 -1.24 -7.26
N GLU A 83 5.42 -1.53 -8.02
CA GLU A 83 6.56 -0.64 -8.21
C GLU A 83 6.39 0.16 -9.51
N PHE A 84 6.90 1.39 -9.49
CA PHE A 84 6.75 2.36 -10.59
C PHE A 84 8.13 2.84 -11.07
N PRO A 85 8.89 2.02 -11.79
CA PRO A 85 10.16 2.45 -12.39
C PRO A 85 9.94 3.61 -13.36
N GLY A 86 10.90 4.54 -13.38
CA GLY A 86 10.80 5.71 -14.24
C GLY A 86 12.00 6.63 -14.15
N GLU A 87 11.86 7.82 -14.69
CA GLU A 87 12.91 8.81 -14.83
C GLU A 87 12.51 10.17 -14.24
N ILE A 88 13.50 10.94 -13.81
CA ILE A 88 13.27 12.32 -13.38
C ILE A 88 12.81 13.14 -14.58
N ASN A 89 11.70 13.84 -14.46
CA ASN A 89 11.21 14.77 -15.46
C ASN A 89 11.90 16.12 -15.31
N THR A 90 13.04 16.29 -15.98
CA THR A 90 13.86 17.51 -15.91
C THR A 90 13.13 18.77 -16.41
N ASN A 91 12.09 18.61 -17.23
CA ASN A 91 11.26 19.70 -17.75
C ASN A 91 9.95 19.85 -16.98
N GLY A 92 9.71 18.98 -15.99
CA GLY A 92 8.51 19.00 -15.18
C GLY A 92 8.54 20.10 -14.12
N LYS A 93 7.34 20.55 -13.75
CA LYS A 93 7.14 21.41 -12.58
C LYS A 93 6.46 20.59 -11.49
N TYR A 94 6.78 20.89 -10.23
CA TYR A 94 6.14 20.24 -9.10
C TYR A 94 4.60 20.27 -9.24
N PRO A 95 3.90 19.15 -9.06
CA PRO A 95 4.38 17.84 -8.60
C PRO A 95 4.83 16.87 -9.71
N ASP A 96 4.84 17.27 -10.98
CA ASP A 96 5.13 16.42 -12.13
C ASP A 96 6.66 16.31 -12.40
N LEU A 97 7.37 15.78 -11.40
CA LEU A 97 8.83 15.64 -11.42
C LEU A 97 9.31 14.24 -11.82
N PHE A 98 8.40 13.33 -12.13
CA PHE A 98 8.74 11.94 -12.39
C PHE A 98 7.87 11.33 -13.50
N LYS A 99 8.52 10.73 -14.49
CA LYS A 99 7.85 10.00 -15.57
C LYS A 99 7.93 8.51 -15.31
N VAL A 100 6.78 7.90 -15.03
CA VAL A 100 6.69 6.44 -14.88
C VAL A 100 6.84 5.80 -16.24
N SER A 101 7.83 4.90 -16.39
CA SER A 101 8.11 4.15 -17.62
C SER A 101 7.34 2.84 -17.67
N SER A 102 7.10 2.21 -16.53
CA SER A 102 6.37 0.95 -16.42
C SER A 102 5.74 0.79 -15.04
N VAL A 103 4.86 -0.20 -14.92
CA VAL A 103 4.28 -0.59 -13.63
C VAL A 103 4.54 -2.09 -13.44
N VAL A 104 5.27 -2.43 -12.39
CA VAL A 104 5.62 -3.81 -12.06
C VAL A 104 4.72 -4.27 -10.92
N PRO A 105 3.91 -5.34 -11.07
CA PRO A 105 3.13 -5.90 -9.96
C PRO A 105 4.01 -6.34 -8.80
N GLY A 106 3.52 -6.22 -7.57
CA GLY A 106 4.29 -6.51 -6.36
C GLY A 106 4.82 -7.94 -6.30
N ASP A 107 4.05 -8.91 -6.78
CA ASP A 107 4.47 -10.33 -6.86
C ASP A 107 5.62 -10.59 -7.85
N LYS A 108 5.89 -9.63 -8.76
CA LYS A 108 7.01 -9.68 -9.70
C LYS A 108 8.22 -8.86 -9.22
N ALA A 109 8.00 -7.92 -8.33
CA ALA A 109 9.03 -7.03 -7.81
C ALA A 109 9.65 -7.53 -6.49
N ALA A 110 8.86 -8.19 -5.67
CA ALA A 110 9.29 -8.66 -4.36
C ALA A 110 10.12 -9.95 -4.42
N LEU A 111 11.02 -10.10 -3.45
CA LEU A 111 11.74 -11.35 -3.22
C LEU A 111 10.75 -12.50 -2.96
N PRO A 112 10.97 -13.71 -3.50
CA PRO A 112 10.16 -14.88 -3.17
C PRO A 112 10.11 -15.12 -1.66
N ALA A 113 8.94 -15.50 -1.13
CA ALA A 113 8.79 -15.73 0.31
C ALA A 113 9.77 -16.78 0.85
N SER A 114 10.08 -17.81 0.06
CA SER A 114 11.05 -18.85 0.40
C SER A 114 12.49 -18.34 0.62
N GLU A 115 12.80 -17.16 0.08
CA GLU A 115 14.13 -16.54 0.19
C GLU A 115 14.21 -15.49 1.30
N THR A 116 13.09 -15.12 1.92
CA THR A 116 13.07 -14.11 3.00
C THR A 116 13.58 -14.65 4.33
N GLY A 117 13.55 -15.97 4.52
CA GLY A 117 13.85 -16.60 5.81
C GLY A 117 12.80 -16.36 6.90
N CYS A 118 11.70 -15.68 6.57
CA CYS A 118 10.63 -15.40 7.50
C CYS A 118 9.89 -16.67 7.90
N LYS A 119 9.58 -16.79 9.20
CA LYS A 119 8.69 -17.81 9.77
C LYS A 119 7.71 -17.12 10.69
N LEU A 120 6.43 -17.25 10.40
CA LEU A 120 5.37 -16.66 11.22
C LEU A 120 4.97 -17.64 12.31
N ASP A 121 5.57 -17.52 13.49
CA ASP A 121 5.18 -18.26 14.68
C ASP A 121 4.35 -17.34 15.60
N TYR A 122 3.07 -17.68 15.76
CA TYR A 122 2.20 -16.95 16.68
C TYR A 122 2.23 -17.60 18.06
N PRO A 123 2.26 -16.79 19.13
CA PRO A 123 2.08 -17.33 20.48
C PRO A 123 0.71 -18.00 20.60
N ALA A 124 0.67 -19.07 21.39
CA ALA A 124 -0.55 -19.84 21.65
C ALA A 124 -1.59 -19.02 22.44
#